data_d22291ffbe9587cb411245c88e94bc1b
#
_entry.id   d22291ffbe9587cb411245c88e94bc1b
#
_cell.length_a   1.000
_cell.length_b   1.000
_cell.length_c   1.000
_cell.angle_alpha   90.00
_cell.angle_beta   90.00
_cell.angle_gamma   90.00
#
_symmetry.space_group_name_H-M   'P 1'
#
loop_
_entity.id
_entity.type
_entity.pdbx_description
1 polymer ?
#
loop_
_entity_poly.entity_id
_entity_poly.type
_entity_poly.pdbx_seq_one_letter_code
_entity_poly.pdbx_strand_id
1 'polypeptide(L)'
;MAEIVWKCAEEITPQRVSEGISARLLWQGESISQVMVVEIAPGAKWEGIDSHDDNSEEIFVISGVFNDGVRDYPAGTFIHYPIGSSHVPQSAVGCRLFIFYPKTADSLRPVTD
;
A
#
# COMPACT_ATOMS: atom_id res chain seq x y z
N MET A 1 -8.03 -29.17 -1.70
CA MET A 1 -7.91 -28.69 -3.10
C MET A 1 -7.61 -27.21 -3.09
N ALA A 2 -6.63 -26.81 -3.88
CA ALA A 2 -6.24 -25.40 -3.98
C ALA A 2 -7.24 -24.65 -4.84
N GLU A 3 -7.68 -23.49 -4.40
CA GLU A 3 -8.59 -22.64 -5.14
C GLU A 3 -7.88 -21.38 -5.62
N ILE A 4 -8.18 -20.99 -6.84
CA ILE A 4 -7.71 -19.71 -7.38
C ILE A 4 -8.69 -18.65 -6.91
N VAL A 5 -8.14 -17.59 -6.27
CA VAL A 5 -8.92 -16.45 -5.83
C VAL A 5 -8.56 -15.25 -6.70
N TRP A 6 -9.57 -14.58 -7.20
CA TRP A 6 -9.38 -13.38 -8.03
C TRP A 6 -10.39 -12.32 -7.67
N LYS A 7 -9.98 -11.07 -7.83
CA LYS A 7 -10.80 -9.89 -7.55
C LYS A 7 -10.53 -8.83 -8.59
N CYS A 8 -11.57 -8.12 -8.97
CA CYS A 8 -11.44 -6.90 -9.76
C CYS A 8 -11.60 -5.71 -8.81
N ALA A 9 -10.59 -4.86 -8.73
CA ALA A 9 -10.61 -3.73 -7.79
C ALA A 9 -11.82 -2.83 -8.01
N GLU A 10 -12.23 -2.63 -9.27
CA GLU A 10 -13.35 -1.75 -9.59
C GLU A 10 -14.70 -2.28 -9.10
N GLU A 11 -14.78 -3.57 -8.78
CA GLU A 11 -16.00 -4.19 -8.26
C GLU A 11 -16.05 -4.21 -6.74
N ILE A 12 -14.98 -3.77 -6.08
CA ILE A 12 -14.90 -3.71 -4.63
C ILE A 12 -15.22 -2.30 -4.16
N THR A 13 -16.20 -2.19 -3.27
CA THR A 13 -16.55 -0.90 -2.69
C THR A 13 -15.39 -0.37 -1.85
N PRO A 14 -14.87 0.81 -2.15
CA PRO A 14 -13.79 1.38 -1.35
C PRO A 14 -14.25 1.71 0.06
N GLN A 15 -13.38 1.49 1.03
CA GLN A 15 -13.62 1.88 2.41
C GLN A 15 -12.73 3.07 2.74
N ARG A 16 -13.32 4.09 3.34
CA ARG A 16 -12.56 5.25 3.79
C ARG A 16 -11.71 4.86 4.99
N VAL A 17 -10.40 5.08 4.89
CA VAL A 17 -9.44 4.80 5.97
C VAL A 17 -8.93 6.07 6.61
N SER A 18 -9.02 7.18 5.91
CA SER A 18 -8.68 8.52 6.38
C SER A 18 -9.39 9.51 5.48
N GLU A 19 -9.39 10.78 5.81
CA GLU A 19 -10.03 11.77 4.94
C GLU A 19 -9.29 11.84 3.60
N GLY A 20 -10.04 11.61 2.51
CA GLY A 20 -9.49 11.60 1.16
C GLY A 20 -8.67 10.36 0.82
N ILE A 21 -8.61 9.36 1.70
CA ILE A 21 -7.87 8.13 1.46
C ILE A 21 -8.82 6.95 1.64
N SER A 22 -8.88 6.08 0.62
CA SER A 22 -9.74 4.91 0.63
C SER A 22 -8.97 3.66 0.21
N ALA A 23 -9.43 2.50 0.65
CA ALA A 23 -8.80 1.23 0.37
C ALA A 23 -9.81 0.23 -0.14
N ARG A 24 -9.39 -0.58 -1.11
CA ARG A 24 -10.11 -1.75 -1.61
C ARG A 24 -9.29 -2.97 -1.28
N LEU A 25 -9.81 -3.80 -0.36
CA LEU A 25 -9.11 -5.02 0.07
C LEU A 25 -9.30 -6.10 -1.00
N LEU A 26 -8.20 -6.54 -1.60
CA LEU A 26 -8.21 -7.58 -2.63
C LEU A 26 -8.05 -8.97 -2.04
N TRP A 27 -7.23 -9.09 -1.00
CA TRP A 27 -6.90 -10.37 -0.39
C TRP A 27 -6.56 -10.18 1.08
N GLN A 28 -7.11 -11.04 1.91
CA GLN A 28 -6.72 -11.18 3.30
C GLN A 28 -6.16 -12.59 3.47
N GLY A 29 -4.86 -12.67 3.64
CA GLY A 29 -4.18 -13.93 3.86
C GLY A 29 -4.11 -14.30 5.34
N GLU A 30 -3.22 -15.21 5.66
CA GLU A 30 -2.97 -15.62 7.03
C GLU A 30 -2.27 -14.50 7.81
N SER A 31 -2.54 -14.44 9.12
CA SER A 31 -1.92 -13.46 10.01
C SER A 31 -2.21 -12.02 9.51
N ILE A 32 -1.18 -11.24 9.30
CA ILE A 32 -1.27 -9.82 8.90
C ILE A 32 -1.13 -9.61 7.40
N SER A 33 -1.07 -10.69 6.61
CA SER A 33 -0.91 -10.59 5.17
C SER A 33 -2.15 -9.99 4.51
N GLN A 34 -1.97 -8.92 3.74
CA GLN A 34 -3.04 -8.24 3.02
C GLN A 34 -2.54 -7.72 1.69
N VAL A 35 -3.46 -7.68 0.73
CA VAL A 35 -3.23 -7.06 -0.58
C VAL A 35 -4.37 -6.08 -0.82
N MET A 36 -4.06 -4.85 -1.18
CA MET A 36 -5.09 -3.83 -1.38
C MET A 36 -4.70 -2.82 -2.45
N VAL A 37 -5.71 -2.13 -2.95
CA VAL A 37 -5.53 -0.93 -3.78
C VAL A 37 -5.98 0.26 -2.94
N VAL A 38 -5.09 1.24 -2.82
CA VAL A 38 -5.36 2.46 -2.06
C VAL A 38 -5.40 3.65 -3.00
N GLU A 39 -6.36 4.52 -2.79
CA GLU A 39 -6.47 5.76 -3.54
C GLU A 39 -6.34 6.93 -2.59
N ILE A 40 -5.48 7.88 -2.95
CA ILE A 40 -5.28 9.12 -2.21
C ILE A 40 -5.78 10.25 -3.11
N ALA A 41 -6.79 10.97 -2.64
CA ALA A 41 -7.33 12.10 -3.38
C ALA A 41 -6.31 13.25 -3.44
N PRO A 42 -6.39 14.12 -4.47
CA PRO A 42 -5.50 15.27 -4.54
C PRO A 42 -5.57 16.10 -3.25
N GLY A 43 -4.40 16.38 -2.67
CA GLY A 43 -4.27 17.16 -1.44
C GLY A 43 -4.51 16.39 -0.16
N ALA A 44 -4.89 15.11 -0.22
CA ALA A 44 -5.12 14.33 0.98
C ALA A 44 -3.81 13.90 1.63
N LYS A 45 -3.85 13.78 2.96
CA LYS A 45 -2.71 13.42 3.77
C LYS A 45 -3.19 12.56 4.94
N TRP A 46 -2.46 11.48 5.22
CA TRP A 46 -2.72 10.63 6.38
C TRP A 46 -2.56 11.43 7.66
N GLU A 47 -3.48 11.26 8.61
CA GLU A 47 -3.35 11.88 9.92
C GLU A 47 -2.41 11.06 10.78
N GLY A 48 -1.35 11.73 11.26
CA GLY A 48 -0.33 11.08 12.07
C GLY A 48 0.73 10.40 11.23
N ILE A 49 1.38 9.41 11.83
CA ILE A 49 2.48 8.67 11.22
C ILE A 49 2.04 7.21 11.06
N ASP A 50 2.23 6.66 9.86
CA ASP A 50 1.98 5.26 9.59
C ASP A 50 3.26 4.48 9.88
N SER A 51 3.23 3.66 10.92
CA SER A 51 4.40 2.91 11.40
C SER A 51 4.28 1.43 11.06
N HIS A 52 5.40 0.83 10.65
CA HIS A 52 5.47 -0.57 10.25
C HIS A 52 6.21 -1.37 11.32
N ASP A 53 5.48 -1.72 12.40
CA ASP A 53 6.09 -2.39 13.56
C ASP A 53 6.13 -3.90 13.43
N ASP A 54 5.12 -4.48 12.76
CA ASP A 54 4.94 -5.94 12.71
C ASP A 54 5.28 -6.56 11.35
N ASN A 55 5.19 -5.79 10.28
CA ASN A 55 5.46 -6.27 8.93
C ASN A 55 6.01 -5.16 8.06
N SER A 56 6.65 -5.55 6.98
CA SER A 56 7.03 -4.59 5.95
C SER A 56 5.82 -4.21 5.11
N GLU A 57 5.95 -3.13 4.35
CA GLU A 57 4.94 -2.70 3.39
C GLU A 57 5.57 -2.55 2.02
N GLU A 58 4.98 -3.20 1.03
CA GLU A 58 5.44 -3.14 -0.35
C GLU A 58 4.44 -2.34 -1.16
N ILE A 59 4.89 -1.29 -1.82
CA ILE A 59 4.02 -0.38 -2.57
C ILE A 59 4.48 -0.29 -4.02
N PHE A 60 3.53 -0.37 -4.94
CA PHE A 60 3.75 -0.01 -6.33
C PHE A 60 2.82 1.14 -6.69
N VAL A 61 3.38 2.25 -7.19
CA VAL A 61 2.59 3.41 -7.59
C VAL A 61 1.99 3.15 -8.96
N ILE A 62 0.67 2.96 -9.02
CA ILE A 62 -0.04 2.66 -10.27
C ILE A 62 -0.21 3.92 -11.11
N SER A 63 -0.64 5.01 -10.49
CA SER A 63 -0.89 6.27 -11.18
C SER A 63 -0.71 7.45 -10.23
N GLY A 64 -0.52 8.63 -10.79
CA GLY A 64 -0.32 9.85 -10.02
C GLY A 64 1.07 9.93 -9.39
N VAL A 65 1.16 10.64 -8.28
CA VAL A 65 2.42 10.82 -7.55
C VAL A 65 2.16 10.59 -6.07
N PHE A 66 2.84 9.60 -5.49
CA PHE A 66 2.77 9.31 -4.07
C PHE A 66 3.88 10.07 -3.34
N ASN A 67 3.56 10.62 -2.16
CA ASN A 67 4.55 11.26 -1.29
C ASN A 67 4.49 10.61 0.09
N ASP A 68 5.63 10.32 0.68
CA ASP A 68 5.72 9.64 1.99
C ASP A 68 6.12 10.59 3.13
N GLY A 69 6.09 11.88 2.87
CA GLY A 69 6.55 12.90 3.81
C GLY A 69 8.00 13.32 3.58
N VAL A 70 8.74 12.58 2.75
CA VAL A 70 10.16 12.83 2.46
C VAL A 70 10.38 13.14 0.99
N ARG A 71 9.78 12.36 0.09
CA ARG A 71 9.97 12.54 -1.35
C ARG A 71 8.74 12.13 -2.14
N ASP A 72 8.70 12.56 -3.40
CA ASP A 72 7.71 12.16 -4.37
C ASP A 72 8.15 10.89 -5.11
N TYR A 73 7.17 10.01 -5.37
CA TYR A 73 7.36 8.80 -6.15
C TYR A 73 6.37 8.80 -7.30
N PRO A 74 6.85 8.88 -8.55
CA PRO A 74 5.95 8.87 -9.71
C PRO A 74 5.39 7.48 -9.98
N ALA A 75 4.36 7.42 -10.83
CA ALA A 75 3.81 6.16 -11.31
C ALA A 75 4.91 5.25 -11.85
N GLY A 76 4.80 3.95 -11.57
CA GLY A 76 5.80 2.97 -11.96
C GLY A 76 6.89 2.72 -10.93
N THR A 77 6.84 3.40 -9.79
CA THR A 77 7.85 3.23 -8.73
C THR A 77 7.44 2.12 -7.78
N PHE A 78 8.39 1.26 -7.44
CA PHE A 78 8.25 0.29 -6.36
C PHE A 78 8.97 0.79 -5.12
N ILE A 79 8.32 0.66 -3.96
CA ILE A 79 8.89 1.10 -2.69
C ILE A 79 8.76 -0.03 -1.69
N HIS A 80 9.85 -0.34 -1.01
CA HIS A 80 9.87 -1.28 0.11
C HIS A 80 10.09 -0.50 1.40
N TYR A 81 9.11 -0.56 2.30
CA TYR A 81 9.24 0.00 3.65
C TYR A 81 9.51 -1.15 4.61
N PRO A 82 10.71 -1.26 5.15
CA PRO A 82 11.05 -2.37 6.04
C PRO A 82 10.37 -2.24 7.41
N ILE A 83 10.34 -3.32 8.15
CA ILE A 83 9.91 -3.28 9.56
C ILE A 83 10.77 -2.26 10.30
N GLY A 84 10.12 -1.46 11.13
CA GLY A 84 10.75 -0.37 11.88
C GLY A 84 10.72 0.97 11.17
N SER A 85 10.29 1.01 9.90
CA SER A 85 10.13 2.25 9.17
C SER A 85 8.79 2.90 9.48
N SER A 86 8.69 4.18 9.16
CA SER A 86 7.44 4.94 9.27
C SER A 86 7.40 5.99 8.17
N HIS A 87 6.19 6.40 7.80
CA HIS A 87 6.00 7.44 6.80
C HIS A 87 4.65 8.13 6.98
N VAL A 88 4.43 9.21 6.23
CA VAL A 88 3.17 9.93 6.22
C VAL A 88 2.63 9.91 4.79
N PRO A 89 1.75 8.96 4.46
CA PRO A 89 1.18 8.85 3.11
C PRO A 89 0.39 10.09 2.73
N GLN A 90 0.64 10.62 1.54
CA GLN A 90 -0.02 11.82 1.04
C GLN A 90 0.19 11.92 -0.48
N SER A 91 -0.58 12.80 -1.10
CA SER A 91 -0.39 13.10 -2.52
C SER A 91 -0.95 14.48 -2.83
N ALA A 92 -0.14 15.33 -3.44
CA ALA A 92 -0.61 16.66 -3.86
C ALA A 92 -1.58 16.56 -5.04
N VAL A 93 -1.29 15.69 -5.99
CA VAL A 93 -2.05 15.57 -7.24
C VAL A 93 -2.98 14.36 -7.28
N GLY A 94 -2.94 13.53 -6.25
CA GLY A 94 -3.67 12.27 -6.21
C GLY A 94 -2.83 11.12 -6.71
N CYS A 95 -3.12 9.92 -6.20
CA CYS A 95 -2.44 8.72 -6.67
C CYS A 95 -3.25 7.47 -6.39
N ARG A 96 -2.88 6.40 -7.08
CA ARG A 96 -3.43 5.07 -6.87
C ARG A 96 -2.26 4.14 -6.62
N LEU A 97 -2.36 3.34 -5.55
CA LEU A 97 -1.28 2.47 -5.08
C LEU A 97 -1.75 1.03 -5.03
N PHE A 98 -0.86 0.11 -5.38
CA PHE A 98 -1.00 -1.29 -5.04
C PHE A 98 -0.15 -1.54 -3.81
N ILE A 99 -0.74 -2.08 -2.74
CA ILE A 99 -0.05 -2.30 -1.47
C ILE A 99 -0.15 -3.76 -1.08
N PHE A 100 0.99 -4.31 -0.70
CA PHE A 100 1.10 -5.67 -0.21
C PHE A 100 1.79 -5.68 1.13
N TYR A 101 1.12 -6.26 2.14
CA TYR A 101 1.71 -6.57 3.43
C TYR A 101 2.00 -8.06 3.45
N PRO A 102 3.26 -8.49 3.41
CA PRO A 102 3.59 -9.90 3.45
C PRO A 102 3.32 -10.50 4.82
N LYS A 103 3.25 -11.82 4.89
CA LYS A 103 2.97 -12.55 6.12
C LYS A 103 4.00 -12.27 7.22
N THR A 104 5.25 -12.17 6.82
CA THR A 104 6.37 -11.81 7.70
C THR A 104 7.41 -11.06 6.87
N ALA A 105 8.36 -10.42 7.55
CA ALA A 105 9.49 -9.76 6.87
C ALA A 105 10.29 -10.73 6.00
N ASP A 106 10.32 -12.02 6.40
CA ASP A 106 11.06 -13.07 5.67
C ASP A 106 10.31 -13.57 4.44
N SER A 107 9.04 -13.20 4.28
CA SER A 107 8.22 -13.64 3.14
C SER A 107 8.71 -13.04 1.83
N LEU A 108 9.34 -11.87 1.89
CA LEU A 108 9.95 -11.23 0.73
C LEU A 108 11.44 -11.05 1.00
N ARG A 109 12.24 -11.54 0.09
CA ARG A 109 13.68 -11.41 0.17
C ARG A 109 14.20 -10.70 -1.07
N PRO A 110 15.21 -9.84 -0.91
CA PRO A 110 15.84 -9.24 -2.08
C PRO A 110 16.42 -10.32 -2.99
N VAL A 111 16.39 -10.06 -4.29
CA VAL A 111 17.10 -10.90 -5.23
C VAL A 111 18.58 -10.62 -5.06
N THR A 112 19.35 -11.69 -4.82
CA THR A 112 20.80 -11.60 -4.69
C THR A 112 21.45 -12.46 -5.76
N ASP A 113 22.51 -11.96 -6.33
CA ASP A 113 23.27 -12.69 -7.34
C ASP A 113 24.30 -13.60 -6.71
#